data_069cdea196af6d9f2d6703ac48247cdc
#
_entry.id   069cdea196af6d9f2d6703ac48247cdc
#
_cell.length_a   1.000
_cell.length_b   1.000
_cell.length_c   1.000
_cell.angle_alpha   90.00
_cell.angle_beta   90.00
_cell.angle_gamma   90.00
#
_symmetry.space_group_name_H-M   'P 1'
#
loop_
_entity.id
_entity.type
_entity.pdbx_description
1 polymer ?
#
loop_
_entity_poly.entity_id
_entity_poly.type
_entity_poly.pdbx_seq_one_letter_code
_entity_poly.pdbx_strand_id
1 'polypeptide(L)'
;MRKTIVIVGASRGIGKELVKILSRDENNSIVALARNTASLAEFNHLANVEIHAFDLNTDAVRTSAETIFQHVSNIDILINNAGKLVNKPFLELSKEDLEESYQVNVIGVMETVQAAIPKMLEVGGHIVNISSMGGFQGTVKFAGLAAYSTSKAAVASFTELLAEEYKDTKIKVNCLCLGSAQTEMLEEAFPGFQAPVSANQMAVYIADFSLNAHQWMHGRIIPVSLTTP
;
A
#
# COMPACT_ATOMS: atom_id res chain seq x y z
N MET A 1 -6.62 21.07 9.72
CA MET A 1 -7.61 20.04 10.17
C MET A 1 -6.85 18.75 10.42
N ARG A 2 -7.26 17.99 11.43
CA ARG A 2 -6.67 16.68 11.73
C ARG A 2 -7.02 15.70 10.61
N LYS A 3 -6.01 15.01 10.05
CA LYS A 3 -6.21 13.99 9.01
C LYS A 3 -6.04 12.61 9.61
N THR A 4 -6.95 11.70 9.33
CA THR A 4 -6.80 10.29 9.66
C THR A 4 -6.17 9.55 8.47
N ILE A 5 -5.01 8.95 8.70
CA ILE A 5 -4.20 8.28 7.69
C ILE A 5 -4.03 6.81 8.09
N VAL A 6 -4.56 5.91 7.29
CA VAL A 6 -4.41 4.46 7.44
C VAL A 6 -3.26 3.98 6.58
N ILE A 7 -2.31 3.24 7.17
CA ILE A 7 -1.15 2.67 6.47
C ILE A 7 -1.18 1.16 6.63
N VAL A 8 -1.45 0.44 5.55
CA VAL A 8 -1.45 -1.02 5.50
C VAL A 8 -0.06 -1.53 5.12
N GLY A 9 0.52 -2.40 5.93
CA GLY A 9 1.89 -2.89 5.76
C GLY A 9 2.94 -1.96 6.37
N ALA A 10 2.69 -1.51 7.61
CA ALA A 10 3.47 -0.50 8.32
C ALA A 10 4.72 -1.04 9.03
N SER A 11 4.95 -2.38 9.10
CA SER A 11 5.94 -2.97 10.01
C SER A 11 7.40 -2.81 9.58
N ARG A 12 7.70 -2.64 8.30
CA ARG A 12 9.08 -2.56 7.77
C ARG A 12 9.14 -1.75 6.47
N GLY A 13 10.35 -1.49 6.00
CA GLY A 13 10.62 -0.83 4.72
C GLY A 13 9.87 0.50 4.58
N ILE A 14 9.29 0.72 3.42
CA ILE A 14 8.58 1.94 3.06
C ILE A 14 7.44 2.24 4.05
N GLY A 15 6.65 1.23 4.45
CA GLY A 15 5.52 1.43 5.34
C GLY A 15 5.91 1.95 6.72
N LYS A 16 7.02 1.45 7.28
CA LYS A 16 7.55 1.93 8.56
C LYS A 16 8.07 3.37 8.46
N GLU A 17 8.75 3.70 7.37
CA GLU A 17 9.19 5.08 7.10
C GLU A 17 8.00 6.04 6.89
N LEU A 18 6.89 5.57 6.28
CA LEU A 18 5.66 6.36 6.17
C LEU A 18 5.07 6.71 7.55
N VAL A 19 5.00 5.74 8.47
CA VAL A 19 4.57 6.03 9.86
C VAL A 19 5.44 7.10 10.48
N LYS A 20 6.77 6.94 10.38
CA LYS A 20 7.76 7.87 10.94
C LYS A 20 7.67 9.29 10.35
N ILE A 21 7.39 9.40 9.05
CA ILE A 21 7.31 10.70 8.37
C ILE A 21 6.00 11.39 8.70
N LEU A 22 4.87 10.67 8.55
CA LEU A 22 3.54 11.25 8.66
C LEU A 22 3.14 11.55 10.11
N SER A 23 3.70 10.82 11.08
CA SER A 23 3.44 11.07 12.52
C SER A 23 4.16 12.30 13.08
N ARG A 24 5.12 12.89 12.35
CA ARG A 24 5.80 14.15 12.77
C ARG A 24 4.85 15.35 12.82
N ASP A 25 3.82 15.34 11.98
CA ASP A 25 2.75 16.34 12.08
C ASP A 25 1.70 15.82 13.07
N GLU A 26 1.63 16.42 14.24
CA GLU A 26 0.68 16.07 15.31
C GLU A 26 -0.79 16.25 14.90
N ASN A 27 -1.07 16.99 13.82
CA ASN A 27 -2.39 17.07 13.23
C ASN A 27 -2.78 15.81 12.43
N ASN A 28 -1.86 14.91 12.15
CA ASN A 28 -2.18 13.62 11.58
C ASN A 28 -2.51 12.60 12.68
N SER A 29 -3.54 11.78 12.46
CA SER A 29 -3.84 10.59 13.24
C SER A 29 -3.48 9.37 12.39
N ILE A 30 -2.48 8.63 12.79
CA ILE A 30 -1.96 7.49 12.02
C ILE A 30 -2.55 6.19 12.57
N VAL A 31 -3.18 5.40 11.70
CA VAL A 31 -3.60 4.03 11.99
C VAL A 31 -2.63 3.10 11.24
N ALA A 32 -1.69 2.53 11.97
CA ALA A 32 -0.63 1.68 11.43
C ALA A 32 -1.04 0.21 11.51
N LEU A 33 -1.22 -0.44 10.35
CA LEU A 33 -1.68 -1.82 10.23
C LEU A 33 -0.55 -2.75 9.78
N ALA A 34 -0.29 -3.81 10.55
CA ALA A 34 0.77 -4.77 10.24
C ALA A 34 0.50 -6.15 10.85
N ARG A 35 0.96 -7.23 10.20
CA ARG A 35 0.88 -8.59 10.75
C ARG A 35 1.66 -8.72 12.07
N ASN A 36 2.88 -8.21 12.09
CA ASN A 36 3.74 -8.17 13.26
C ASN A 36 3.90 -6.72 13.71
N THR A 37 3.34 -6.42 14.86
CA THR A 37 3.35 -5.08 15.45
C THR A 37 4.60 -4.81 16.31
N ALA A 38 5.42 -5.82 16.60
CA ALA A 38 6.59 -5.66 17.47
C ALA A 38 7.58 -4.60 16.95
N SER A 39 7.78 -4.54 15.63
CA SER A 39 8.67 -3.55 15.00
C SER A 39 8.12 -2.11 15.03
N LEU A 40 6.84 -1.94 15.39
CA LEU A 40 6.18 -0.63 15.52
C LEU A 40 6.17 -0.14 16.98
N ALA A 41 6.65 -0.93 17.93
CA ALA A 41 6.67 -0.56 19.36
C ALA A 41 7.42 0.76 19.63
N GLU A 42 8.37 1.13 18.78
CA GLU A 42 9.06 2.41 18.86
C GLU A 42 8.14 3.63 18.70
N PHE A 43 6.96 3.46 18.12
CA PHE A 43 5.96 4.54 17.94
C PHE A 43 4.91 4.58 19.05
N ASN A 44 4.90 3.64 20.02
CA ASN A 44 3.91 3.59 21.09
C ASN A 44 3.90 4.84 22.00
N HIS A 45 4.99 5.62 22.01
CA HIS A 45 5.06 6.86 22.75
C HIS A 45 4.39 8.04 22.04
N LEU A 46 4.01 7.90 20.78
CA LEU A 46 3.37 8.95 19.98
C LEU A 46 1.84 8.89 20.16
N ALA A 47 1.27 9.94 20.72
CA ALA A 47 -0.17 10.02 20.98
C ALA A 47 -1.04 10.06 19.70
N ASN A 48 -0.44 10.32 18.56
CA ASN A 48 -1.10 10.38 17.26
C ASN A 48 -0.87 9.14 16.40
N VAL A 49 -0.33 8.04 16.96
CA VAL A 49 -0.13 6.76 16.27
C VAL A 49 -0.87 5.66 17.00
N GLU A 50 -1.75 4.98 16.31
CA GLU A 50 -2.47 3.80 16.76
C GLU A 50 -2.02 2.58 15.96
N ILE A 51 -1.68 1.47 16.63
CA ILE A 51 -1.07 0.29 16.01
C ILE A 51 -2.01 -0.89 16.18
N HIS A 52 -2.32 -1.57 15.07
CA HIS A 52 -3.18 -2.75 15.07
C HIS A 52 -2.53 -3.92 14.34
N ALA A 53 -2.74 -5.14 14.88
CA ALA A 53 -2.45 -6.37 14.16
C ALA A 53 -3.45 -6.53 13.01
N PHE A 54 -2.93 -6.74 11.80
CA PHE A 54 -3.74 -6.87 10.60
C PHE A 54 -3.03 -7.74 9.57
N ASP A 55 -3.64 -8.85 9.19
CA ASP A 55 -3.09 -9.78 8.20
C ASP A 55 -4.00 -9.83 6.97
N LEU A 56 -3.42 -9.59 5.80
CA LEU A 56 -4.10 -9.69 4.50
C LEU A 56 -4.20 -11.13 3.98
N ASN A 57 -3.52 -12.09 4.62
CA ASN A 57 -3.54 -13.50 4.23
C ASN A 57 -4.55 -14.29 5.08
N THR A 58 -5.76 -13.79 5.22
CA THR A 58 -6.86 -14.44 5.95
C THR A 58 -8.18 -14.23 5.23
N ASP A 59 -9.18 -15.04 5.57
CA ASP A 59 -10.57 -14.88 5.07
C ASP A 59 -11.35 -13.77 5.83
N ALA A 60 -10.72 -13.13 6.80
CA ALA A 60 -11.35 -12.15 7.68
C ALA A 60 -10.82 -10.72 7.51
N VAL A 61 -10.18 -10.41 6.38
CA VAL A 61 -9.57 -9.08 6.14
C VAL A 61 -10.61 -7.98 6.30
N ARG A 62 -11.73 -8.09 5.61
CA ARG A 62 -12.78 -7.07 5.64
C ARG A 62 -13.34 -6.85 7.04
N THR A 63 -13.73 -7.90 7.74
CA THR A 63 -14.30 -7.80 9.10
C THR A 63 -13.30 -7.28 10.11
N SER A 64 -12.03 -7.64 9.98
CA SER A 64 -10.93 -7.10 10.80
C SER A 64 -10.73 -5.61 10.57
N ALA A 65 -10.73 -5.18 9.30
CA ALA A 65 -10.65 -3.77 8.94
C ALA A 65 -11.85 -2.97 9.45
N GLU A 66 -13.08 -3.47 9.25
CA GLU A 66 -14.31 -2.86 9.75
C GLU A 66 -14.26 -2.68 11.26
N THR A 67 -13.77 -3.68 12.01
CA THR A 67 -13.62 -3.62 13.47
C THR A 67 -12.64 -2.51 13.88
N ILE A 68 -11.48 -2.42 13.23
CA ILE A 68 -10.49 -1.36 13.48
C ILE A 68 -11.09 0.01 13.15
N PHE A 69 -11.76 0.13 12.01
CA PHE A 69 -12.30 1.40 11.53
C PHE A 69 -13.57 1.85 12.29
N GLN A 70 -14.18 1.00 13.13
CA GLN A 70 -15.31 1.43 14.00
C GLN A 70 -14.93 2.61 14.91
N HIS A 71 -13.69 2.64 15.37
CA HIS A 71 -13.18 3.68 16.28
C HIS A 71 -12.72 4.96 15.56
N VAL A 72 -12.73 4.96 14.23
CA VAL A 72 -12.33 6.10 13.40
C VAL A 72 -13.57 6.78 12.85
N SER A 73 -13.69 8.09 13.03
CA SER A 73 -14.84 8.86 12.51
C SER A 73 -14.84 8.96 10.99
N ASN A 74 -13.68 9.25 10.40
CA ASN A 74 -13.46 9.31 8.96
C ASN A 74 -12.05 8.85 8.62
N ILE A 75 -11.83 8.43 7.38
CA ILE A 75 -10.51 8.14 6.81
C ILE A 75 -10.25 9.15 5.69
N ASP A 76 -9.25 10.00 5.89
CA ASP A 76 -8.84 10.99 4.90
C ASP A 76 -7.89 10.39 3.86
N ILE A 77 -7.01 9.45 4.30
CA ILE A 77 -6.04 8.81 3.42
C ILE A 77 -5.93 7.32 3.78
N LEU A 78 -6.01 6.46 2.78
CA LEU A 78 -5.69 5.03 2.87
C LEU A 78 -4.50 4.72 1.97
N ILE A 79 -3.40 4.24 2.54
CA ILE A 79 -2.21 3.82 1.81
C ILE A 79 -2.11 2.29 1.88
N ASN A 80 -2.42 1.61 0.78
CA ASN A 80 -2.27 0.16 0.63
C ASN A 80 -0.84 -0.16 0.18
N ASN A 81 0.08 -0.22 1.15
CA ASN A 81 1.51 -0.46 0.90
C ASN A 81 1.92 -1.94 1.10
N ALA A 82 1.15 -2.74 1.83
CA ALA A 82 1.46 -4.14 2.03
C ALA A 82 1.62 -4.90 0.71
N GLY A 83 2.49 -5.90 0.72
CA GLY A 83 2.69 -6.77 -0.42
C GLY A 83 3.46 -8.03 -0.08
N LYS A 84 3.23 -9.07 -0.85
CA LYS A 84 3.96 -10.33 -0.87
C LYS A 84 4.70 -10.45 -2.20
N LEU A 85 6.03 -10.62 -2.16
CA LEU A 85 6.85 -10.87 -3.33
C LEU A 85 7.32 -12.33 -3.30
N VAL A 86 7.05 -13.05 -4.38
CA VAL A 86 7.56 -14.39 -4.66
C VAL A 86 8.47 -14.28 -5.87
N ASN A 87 9.73 -14.71 -5.73
CA ASN A 87 10.71 -14.80 -6.81
C ASN A 87 11.09 -16.27 -7.02
N LYS A 88 10.44 -16.90 -8.01
CA LYS A 88 10.65 -18.29 -8.39
C LYS A 88 10.50 -18.45 -9.90
N PRO A 89 11.26 -19.36 -10.57
CA PRO A 89 10.97 -19.75 -11.94
C PRO A 89 9.51 -20.16 -12.12
N PHE A 90 8.91 -19.81 -13.26
CA PHE A 90 7.47 -20.03 -13.47
C PHE A 90 7.02 -21.49 -13.25
N LEU A 91 7.82 -22.46 -13.68
CA LEU A 91 7.51 -23.89 -13.49
C LEU A 91 7.63 -24.38 -12.05
N GLU A 92 8.27 -23.60 -11.17
CA GLU A 92 8.44 -23.92 -9.74
C GLU A 92 7.42 -23.21 -8.84
N LEU A 93 6.59 -22.35 -9.40
CA LEU A 93 5.51 -21.70 -8.66
C LEU A 93 4.47 -22.76 -8.26
N SER A 94 4.24 -22.88 -6.97
CA SER A 94 3.15 -23.70 -6.45
C SER A 94 1.81 -22.95 -6.53
N LYS A 95 0.71 -23.69 -6.35
CA LYS A 95 -0.63 -23.08 -6.23
C LYS A 95 -0.69 -22.14 -5.03
N GLU A 96 -0.07 -22.51 -3.92
CA GLU A 96 0.01 -21.72 -2.70
C GLU A 96 0.76 -20.39 -2.92
N ASP A 97 1.87 -20.41 -3.67
CA ASP A 97 2.59 -19.17 -4.04
C ASP A 97 1.68 -18.20 -4.81
N LEU A 98 0.87 -18.71 -5.72
CA LEU A 98 -0.09 -17.92 -6.50
C LEU A 98 -1.23 -17.40 -5.61
N GLU A 99 -1.86 -18.28 -4.83
CA GLU A 99 -2.97 -17.94 -3.94
C GLU A 99 -2.55 -16.90 -2.91
N GLU A 100 -1.42 -17.08 -2.22
CA GLU A 100 -0.91 -16.09 -1.25
C GLU A 100 -0.57 -14.74 -1.90
N SER A 101 0.05 -14.75 -3.11
CA SER A 101 0.37 -13.51 -3.82
C SER A 101 -0.90 -12.72 -4.15
N TYR A 102 -1.93 -13.39 -4.64
CA TYR A 102 -3.19 -12.74 -4.97
C TYR A 102 -4.01 -12.39 -3.73
N GLN A 103 -4.01 -13.25 -2.71
CA GLN A 103 -4.70 -12.96 -1.45
C GLN A 103 -4.14 -11.67 -0.82
N VAL A 104 -2.82 -11.57 -0.66
CA VAL A 104 -2.21 -10.40 -0.02
C VAL A 104 -2.25 -9.16 -0.92
N ASN A 105 -1.86 -9.30 -2.19
CA ASN A 105 -1.64 -8.14 -3.06
C ASN A 105 -2.92 -7.61 -3.71
N VAL A 106 -3.96 -8.43 -3.86
CA VAL A 106 -5.18 -8.07 -4.60
C VAL A 106 -6.41 -8.15 -3.70
N ILE A 107 -6.77 -9.37 -3.25
CA ILE A 107 -8.02 -9.60 -2.52
C ILE A 107 -8.03 -8.81 -1.21
N GLY A 108 -6.97 -8.93 -0.41
CA GLY A 108 -6.86 -8.22 0.85
C GLY A 108 -6.85 -6.69 0.69
N VAL A 109 -6.28 -6.18 -0.42
CA VAL A 109 -6.37 -4.74 -0.75
C VAL A 109 -7.82 -4.36 -1.07
N MET A 110 -8.52 -5.13 -1.89
CA MET A 110 -9.93 -4.87 -2.23
C MET A 110 -10.82 -4.91 -0.99
N GLU A 111 -10.66 -5.90 -0.12
CA GLU A 111 -11.43 -6.04 1.13
C GLU A 111 -11.15 -4.90 2.11
N THR A 112 -9.89 -4.45 2.21
CA THR A 112 -9.52 -3.28 3.02
C THR A 112 -10.19 -2.01 2.49
N VAL A 113 -10.20 -1.82 1.17
CA VAL A 113 -10.88 -0.69 0.51
C VAL A 113 -12.39 -0.74 0.75
N GLN A 114 -13.01 -1.92 0.64
CA GLN A 114 -14.44 -2.08 0.94
C GLN A 114 -14.80 -1.66 2.37
N ALA A 115 -13.95 -1.96 3.35
CA ALA A 115 -14.13 -1.53 4.73
C ALA A 115 -13.89 -0.02 4.93
N ALA A 116 -12.99 0.59 4.15
CA ALA A 116 -12.63 2.00 4.28
C ALA A 116 -13.61 2.96 3.61
N ILE A 117 -14.18 2.60 2.46
CA ILE A 117 -15.06 3.47 1.67
C ILE A 117 -16.22 4.08 2.50
N PRO A 118 -16.95 3.33 3.35
CA PRO A 118 -18.01 3.94 4.16
C PRO A 118 -17.54 5.08 5.06
N LYS A 119 -16.27 5.08 5.45
CA LYS A 119 -15.63 6.13 6.27
C LYS A 119 -15.13 7.33 5.44
N MET A 120 -15.25 7.25 4.12
CA MET A 120 -14.77 8.28 3.17
C MET A 120 -15.92 8.96 2.40
N LEU A 121 -17.11 8.35 2.31
CA LEU A 121 -18.19 8.79 1.43
C LEU A 121 -18.64 10.24 1.68
N GLU A 122 -18.79 10.67 2.93
CA GLU A 122 -19.31 11.99 3.26
C GLU A 122 -18.26 13.10 3.10
N VAL A 123 -17.06 12.84 3.61
CA VAL A 123 -16.00 13.86 3.68
C VAL A 123 -15.06 13.83 2.49
N GLY A 124 -15.04 12.73 1.75
CA GLY A 124 -14.06 12.44 0.72
C GLY A 124 -12.83 11.76 1.31
N GLY A 125 -11.85 11.46 0.46
CA GLY A 125 -10.59 10.88 0.88
C GLY A 125 -9.72 10.47 -0.29
N HIS A 126 -8.47 10.06 0.00
CA HIS A 126 -7.51 9.63 -1.00
C HIS A 126 -7.05 8.18 -0.75
N ILE A 127 -7.34 7.29 -1.67
CA ILE A 127 -6.85 5.92 -1.68
C ILE A 127 -5.61 5.86 -2.56
N VAL A 128 -4.48 5.46 -1.99
CA VAL A 128 -3.20 5.30 -2.69
C VAL A 128 -2.81 3.82 -2.65
N ASN A 129 -2.92 3.17 -3.79
CA ASN A 129 -2.50 1.78 -3.95
C ASN A 129 -1.03 1.72 -4.39
N ILE A 130 -0.25 0.90 -3.71
CA ILE A 130 1.15 0.68 -4.06
C ILE A 130 1.27 -0.57 -4.94
N SER A 131 1.59 -0.33 -6.21
CA SER A 131 1.93 -1.33 -7.21
C SER A 131 3.44 -1.38 -7.46
N SER A 132 3.86 -1.92 -8.57
CA SER A 132 5.25 -2.09 -8.95
C SER A 132 5.43 -1.82 -10.44
N MET A 133 6.61 -1.36 -10.83
CA MET A 133 7.02 -1.30 -12.24
C MET A 133 6.85 -2.65 -12.94
N GLY A 134 7.07 -3.77 -12.24
CA GLY A 134 6.79 -5.11 -12.78
C GLY A 134 5.34 -5.32 -13.21
N GLY A 135 4.38 -4.65 -12.55
CA GLY A 135 2.95 -4.67 -12.89
C GLY A 135 2.53 -3.59 -13.91
N PHE A 136 3.34 -2.56 -14.14
CA PHE A 136 3.01 -1.49 -15.06
C PHE A 136 3.15 -1.96 -16.52
N GLN A 137 2.17 -1.64 -17.37
CA GLN A 137 2.19 -2.07 -18.77
C GLN A 137 3.27 -1.33 -19.55
N GLY A 138 3.95 -2.04 -20.46
CA GLY A 138 4.99 -1.46 -21.33
C GLY A 138 6.37 -1.38 -20.67
N THR A 139 6.52 -1.82 -19.42
CA THR A 139 7.83 -1.85 -18.76
C THR A 139 8.59 -3.15 -19.00
N VAL A 140 9.89 -3.15 -18.76
CA VAL A 140 10.72 -4.37 -18.71
C VAL A 140 10.17 -5.32 -17.66
N LYS A 141 10.08 -6.60 -17.99
CA LYS A 141 9.63 -7.66 -17.08
C LYS A 141 10.81 -8.46 -16.57
N PHE A 142 10.69 -8.94 -15.34
CA PHE A 142 11.75 -9.69 -14.67
C PHE A 142 11.34 -11.16 -14.55
N ALA A 143 12.23 -12.05 -14.98
CA ALA A 143 12.05 -13.49 -14.77
C ALA A 143 11.90 -13.79 -13.26
N GLY A 144 11.12 -14.79 -12.93
CA GLY A 144 10.84 -15.18 -11.54
C GLY A 144 9.72 -14.40 -10.85
N LEU A 145 9.25 -13.29 -11.41
CA LEU A 145 8.23 -12.44 -10.79
C LEU A 145 6.81 -12.62 -11.34
N ALA A 146 6.49 -13.76 -11.95
CA ALA A 146 5.18 -13.95 -12.59
C ALA A 146 4.01 -13.70 -11.62
N ALA A 147 3.97 -14.35 -10.46
CA ALA A 147 2.91 -14.19 -9.48
C ALA A 147 2.84 -12.75 -8.94
N TYR A 148 3.99 -12.17 -8.60
CA TYR A 148 4.08 -10.82 -8.07
C TYR A 148 3.65 -9.76 -9.09
N SER A 149 4.26 -9.78 -10.28
CA SER A 149 4.00 -8.76 -11.30
C SER A 149 2.56 -8.77 -11.80
N THR A 150 1.96 -9.97 -11.96
CA THR A 150 0.56 -10.07 -12.37
C THR A 150 -0.39 -9.59 -11.28
N SER A 151 -0.13 -9.90 -10.01
CA SER A 151 -0.93 -9.37 -8.89
C SER A 151 -0.82 -7.84 -8.78
N LYS A 152 0.36 -7.26 -9.00
CA LYS A 152 0.56 -5.81 -9.02
C LYS A 152 -0.08 -5.12 -10.24
N ALA A 153 -0.16 -5.79 -11.39
CA ALA A 153 -0.94 -5.32 -12.54
C ALA A 153 -2.45 -5.32 -12.23
N ALA A 154 -2.95 -6.34 -11.52
CA ALA A 154 -4.34 -6.39 -11.09
C ALA A 154 -4.70 -5.20 -10.16
N VAL A 155 -3.81 -4.81 -9.24
CA VAL A 155 -4.00 -3.62 -8.38
C VAL A 155 -4.07 -2.33 -9.20
N ALA A 156 -3.25 -2.20 -10.24
CA ALA A 156 -3.31 -1.03 -11.13
C ALA A 156 -4.67 -0.95 -11.84
N SER A 157 -5.12 -2.05 -12.45
CA SER A 157 -6.44 -2.12 -13.09
C SER A 157 -7.59 -1.89 -12.10
N PHE A 158 -7.52 -2.47 -10.90
CA PHE A 158 -8.48 -2.21 -9.84
C PHE A 158 -8.58 -0.72 -9.49
N THR A 159 -7.46 -0.01 -9.45
CA THR A 159 -7.44 1.44 -9.18
C THR A 159 -8.24 2.22 -10.21
N GLU A 160 -8.09 1.90 -11.51
CA GLU A 160 -8.82 2.57 -12.59
C GLU A 160 -10.33 2.29 -12.51
N LEU A 161 -10.71 1.02 -12.28
CA LEU A 161 -12.10 0.62 -12.12
C LEU A 161 -12.75 1.29 -10.90
N LEU A 162 -12.07 1.30 -9.76
CA LEU A 162 -12.57 1.93 -8.55
C LEU A 162 -12.72 3.46 -8.73
N ALA A 163 -11.78 4.08 -9.43
CA ALA A 163 -11.86 5.49 -9.73
C ALA A 163 -13.08 5.83 -10.61
N GLU A 164 -13.39 5.00 -11.61
CA GLU A 164 -14.59 5.19 -12.45
C GLU A 164 -15.88 5.00 -11.63
N GLU A 165 -15.92 4.00 -10.76
CA GLU A 165 -17.09 3.72 -9.90
C GLU A 165 -17.40 4.88 -8.93
N TYR A 166 -16.36 5.53 -8.39
CA TYR A 166 -16.49 6.63 -7.42
C TYR A 166 -16.25 8.03 -8.02
N LYS A 167 -16.31 8.19 -9.35
CA LYS A 167 -15.99 9.46 -10.03
C LYS A 167 -16.87 10.65 -9.60
N ASP A 168 -18.12 10.38 -9.27
CA ASP A 168 -19.10 11.39 -8.86
C ASP A 168 -19.09 11.65 -7.35
N THR A 169 -18.10 11.11 -6.65
CA THR A 169 -17.90 11.31 -5.21
C THR A 169 -16.66 12.18 -4.94
N LYS A 170 -16.45 12.50 -3.66
CA LYS A 170 -15.23 13.18 -3.22
C LYS A 170 -14.04 12.25 -3.02
N ILE A 171 -14.21 10.94 -3.21
CA ILE A 171 -13.13 9.96 -3.08
C ILE A 171 -12.23 10.03 -4.31
N LYS A 172 -10.92 10.08 -4.07
CA LYS A 172 -9.90 10.01 -5.12
C LYS A 172 -9.09 8.74 -4.95
N VAL A 173 -8.79 8.07 -6.07
CA VAL A 173 -8.05 6.80 -6.07
C VAL A 173 -6.91 6.91 -7.06
N ASN A 174 -5.70 6.60 -6.65
CA ASN A 174 -4.52 6.59 -7.53
C ASN A 174 -3.61 5.41 -7.18
N CYS A 175 -2.75 5.04 -8.10
CA CYS A 175 -1.79 3.96 -7.95
C CYS A 175 -0.38 4.44 -8.25
N LEU A 176 0.58 4.10 -7.39
CA LEU A 176 2.00 4.31 -7.61
C LEU A 176 2.67 2.99 -7.96
N CYS A 177 3.23 2.90 -9.16
CA CYS A 177 3.99 1.74 -9.64
C CYS A 177 5.47 1.98 -9.32
N LEU A 178 5.93 1.47 -8.17
CA LEU A 178 7.27 1.75 -7.68
C LEU A 178 8.34 0.93 -8.43
N GLY A 179 9.45 1.58 -8.74
CA GLY A 179 10.72 0.93 -9.05
C GLY A 179 11.37 0.34 -7.79
N SER A 180 12.62 -0.09 -7.91
CA SER A 180 13.35 -0.67 -6.78
C SER A 180 13.66 0.38 -5.70
N ALA A 181 13.28 0.05 -4.45
CA ALA A 181 13.68 0.78 -3.26
C ALA A 181 14.34 -0.20 -2.28
N GLN A 182 15.42 0.23 -1.63
CA GLN A 182 16.17 -0.61 -0.69
C GLN A 182 15.32 -0.92 0.53
N THR A 183 14.79 -2.12 0.59
CA THR A 183 13.92 -2.65 1.64
C THR A 183 14.31 -4.09 1.95
N GLU A 184 13.87 -4.57 3.11
CA GLU A 184 14.06 -5.98 3.50
C GLU A 184 13.40 -6.94 2.48
N MET A 185 12.25 -6.57 1.94
CA MET A 185 11.56 -7.37 0.90
C MET A 185 12.40 -7.49 -0.37
N LEU A 186 13.08 -6.42 -0.78
CA LEU A 186 13.95 -6.45 -1.96
C LEU A 186 15.18 -7.31 -1.70
N GLU A 187 15.82 -7.16 -0.53
CA GLU A 187 16.99 -7.96 -0.17
C GLU A 187 16.67 -9.46 -0.04
N GLU A 188 15.50 -9.80 0.52
CA GLU A 188 15.01 -11.19 0.59
C GLU A 188 14.78 -11.78 -0.81
N ALA A 189 14.27 -10.99 -1.75
CA ALA A 189 13.96 -11.46 -3.11
C ALA A 189 15.17 -11.44 -4.06
N PHE A 190 16.12 -10.54 -3.84
CA PHE A 190 17.31 -10.31 -4.69
C PHE A 190 18.53 -10.03 -3.81
N PRO A 191 19.08 -11.05 -3.12
CA PRO A 191 20.21 -10.86 -2.21
C PRO A 191 21.41 -10.19 -2.88
N GLY A 192 21.92 -9.13 -2.23
CA GLY A 192 23.07 -8.37 -2.72
C GLY A 192 22.76 -7.31 -3.79
N PHE A 193 21.51 -7.21 -4.24
CA PHE A 193 21.10 -6.11 -5.15
C PHE A 193 21.03 -4.79 -4.38
N GLN A 194 21.63 -3.73 -4.93
CA GLN A 194 21.60 -2.39 -4.35
C GLN A 194 20.64 -1.51 -5.14
N ALA A 195 19.53 -1.13 -4.49
CA ALA A 195 18.57 -0.22 -5.10
C ALA A 195 19.08 1.22 -5.11
N PRO A 196 18.78 2.02 -6.16
CA PRO A 196 19.22 3.40 -6.26
C PRO A 196 18.49 4.35 -5.29
N VAL A 197 17.36 3.90 -4.73
CA VAL A 197 16.51 4.70 -3.83
C VAL A 197 16.35 3.97 -2.50
N SER A 198 16.52 4.68 -1.39
CA SER A 198 16.25 4.11 -0.07
C SER A 198 14.76 4.03 0.24
N ALA A 199 14.38 3.18 1.22
CA ALA A 199 13.00 3.12 1.71
C ALA A 199 12.48 4.48 2.19
N ASN A 200 13.33 5.25 2.88
CA ASN A 200 13.00 6.59 3.37
C ASN A 200 12.73 7.58 2.22
N GLN A 201 13.60 7.65 1.22
CA GLN A 201 13.40 8.54 0.06
C GLN A 201 12.09 8.21 -0.68
N MET A 202 11.79 6.93 -0.87
CA MET A 202 10.52 6.50 -1.49
C MET A 202 9.33 6.86 -0.60
N ALA A 203 9.43 6.69 0.71
CA ALA A 203 8.37 7.03 1.65
C ALA A 203 8.10 8.55 1.71
N VAL A 204 9.12 9.40 1.59
CA VAL A 204 8.95 10.86 1.49
C VAL A 204 8.09 11.22 0.29
N TYR A 205 8.38 10.63 -0.88
CA TYR A 205 7.57 10.86 -2.08
C TYR A 205 6.13 10.37 -1.91
N ILE A 206 5.94 9.14 -1.40
CA ILE A 206 4.60 8.57 -1.19
C ILE A 206 3.81 9.40 -0.18
N ALA A 207 4.43 9.87 0.90
CA ALA A 207 3.78 10.72 1.89
C ALA A 207 3.28 12.02 1.27
N ASP A 208 4.14 12.74 0.52
CA ASP A 208 3.74 13.98 -0.17
C ASP A 208 2.64 13.72 -1.20
N PHE A 209 2.78 12.68 -2.02
CA PHE A 209 1.76 12.27 -2.98
C PHE A 209 0.42 11.98 -2.29
N SER A 210 0.43 11.23 -1.21
CA SER A 210 -0.80 10.85 -0.48
C SER A 210 -1.51 12.07 0.11
N LEU A 211 -0.76 13.04 0.59
CA LEU A 211 -1.30 14.27 1.18
C LEU A 211 -1.85 15.25 0.14
N ASN A 212 -1.30 15.31 -1.08
CA ASN A 212 -1.51 16.42 -1.99
C ASN A 212 -2.07 16.05 -3.37
N ALA A 213 -1.75 14.86 -3.91
CA ALA A 213 -2.05 14.51 -5.31
C ALA A 213 -3.54 14.39 -5.62
N HIS A 214 -4.39 14.10 -4.65
CA HIS A 214 -5.85 14.00 -4.80
C HIS A 214 -6.49 15.29 -5.31
N GLN A 215 -5.82 16.44 -5.17
CA GLN A 215 -6.28 17.74 -5.69
C GLN A 215 -6.22 17.80 -7.23
N TRP A 216 -5.35 17.01 -7.85
CA TRP A 216 -5.03 17.07 -9.27
C TRP A 216 -5.25 15.76 -10.01
N MET A 217 -5.33 14.64 -9.29
CA MET A 217 -5.27 13.30 -9.84
C MET A 217 -6.38 12.41 -9.33
N HIS A 218 -6.97 11.65 -10.26
CA HIS A 218 -7.95 10.60 -9.98
C HIS A 218 -7.85 9.52 -11.05
N GLY A 219 -7.81 8.25 -10.65
CA GLY A 219 -7.68 7.11 -11.55
C GLY A 219 -6.32 7.04 -12.25
N ARG A 220 -5.26 7.62 -11.67
CA ARG A 220 -3.95 7.65 -12.30
C ARG A 220 -3.06 6.51 -11.84
N ILE A 221 -2.42 5.87 -12.82
CA ILE A 221 -1.38 4.86 -12.60
C ILE A 221 -0.05 5.51 -12.92
N ILE A 222 0.80 5.73 -11.91
CA ILE A 222 1.98 6.58 -12.01
C ILE A 222 3.23 5.73 -11.79
N PRO A 223 4.12 5.60 -12.81
CA PRO A 223 5.42 4.98 -12.65
C PRO A 223 6.33 5.90 -11.81
N VAL A 224 6.97 5.33 -10.80
CA VAL A 224 7.89 6.02 -9.89
C VAL A 224 9.22 5.28 -9.89
N SER A 225 10.10 5.63 -10.81
CA SER A 225 11.40 5.00 -10.99
C SER A 225 12.43 6.00 -11.50
N LEU A 226 13.68 5.86 -11.07
CA LEU A 226 14.81 6.64 -11.60
C LEU A 226 15.29 6.14 -12.95
N THR A 227 14.99 4.90 -13.31
CA THR A 227 15.34 4.33 -14.59
C THR A 227 14.07 4.12 -15.39
N THR A 228 14.08 4.51 -16.65
CA THR A 228 13.02 4.12 -17.60
C THR A 228 13.15 2.62 -17.83
N PRO A 229 12.11 1.85 -17.58
CA PRO A 229 12.12 0.42 -17.88
C PRO A 229 12.17 0.19 -19.37
#